data_b6387d4583d79d3a3748bfeae2a0464d
#
_entry.id   b6387d4583d79d3a3748bfeae2a0464d
#
_cell.length_a   1.000
_cell.length_b   1.000
_cell.length_c   1.000
_cell.angle_alpha   90.00
_cell.angle_beta   90.00
_cell.angle_gamma   90.00
#
_symmetry.space_group_name_H-M   'P 1'
#
loop_
_entity.id
_entity.type
_entity.pdbx_description
1 polymer ?
#
loop_
_entity_poly.entity_id
_entity_poly.type
_entity_poly.pdbx_seq_one_letter_code
_entity_poly.pdbx_strand_id
1 'polypeptide(L)'
;MQISYFIAENLKSFNYNILMQMDNQPDKPDKESLIKLVKQGIEMLAEKNLSAVLVLSSYKINSVLKDNYGVDIKVDRIGRILSSIAKKNHLKRLSTQIPKYKLQISKVGRLEYPELLSS
;
A
#
# COMPACT_ATOMS: atom_id res chain seq x y z
N MET A 1 10.15 -17.52 13.79
CA MET A 1 8.83 -18.10 13.73
C MET A 1 7.85 -17.46 14.64
N GLN A 2 8.16 -17.37 15.91
CA GLN A 2 7.27 -16.70 16.86
C GLN A 2 6.98 -15.27 16.47
N ILE A 3 8.00 -14.55 16.09
CA ILE A 3 7.85 -13.15 15.70
C ILE A 3 6.96 -13.01 14.47
N SER A 4 7.17 -13.86 13.48
CA SER A 4 6.35 -13.81 12.28
C SER A 4 4.90 -14.09 12.58
N TYR A 5 4.68 -15.05 13.44
CA TYR A 5 3.33 -15.44 13.82
C TYR A 5 2.64 -14.29 14.56
N PHE A 6 3.36 -13.64 15.46
CA PHE A 6 2.81 -12.54 16.22
C PHE A 6 2.44 -11.38 15.31
N ILE A 7 3.31 -11.05 14.38
CA ILE A 7 3.05 -9.97 13.43
C ILE A 7 1.85 -10.33 12.56
N ALA A 8 1.75 -11.58 12.15
CA ALA A 8 0.63 -12.01 11.34
C ALA A 8 -0.68 -11.86 12.08
N GLU A 9 -0.68 -12.12 13.37
CA GLU A 9 -1.88 -11.96 14.17
C GLU A 9 -2.34 -10.51 14.19
N ASN A 10 -1.43 -9.60 14.40
CA ASN A 10 -1.77 -8.17 14.45
C ASN A 10 -2.26 -7.67 13.10
N LEU A 11 -1.58 -8.07 12.04
CA LEU A 11 -1.98 -7.69 10.71
C LEU A 11 -3.32 -8.30 10.33
N LYS A 12 -3.55 -9.50 10.80
CA LYS A 12 -4.78 -10.20 10.53
C LYS A 12 -5.97 -9.47 11.12
N SER A 13 -5.80 -8.97 12.33
CA SER A 13 -6.87 -8.24 13.00
C SER A 13 -7.25 -6.98 12.23
N PHE A 14 -6.24 -6.23 11.79
CA PHE A 14 -6.48 -5.03 11.00
C PHE A 14 -7.05 -5.37 9.63
N ASN A 15 -6.43 -6.33 8.98
CA ASN A 15 -6.76 -6.69 7.62
C ASN A 15 -8.10 -7.40 7.51
N TYR A 16 -8.54 -8.02 8.58
CA TYR A 16 -9.80 -8.73 8.58
C TYR A 16 -10.97 -7.80 8.22
N ASN A 17 -10.97 -6.61 8.80
CA ASN A 17 -12.02 -5.65 8.52
C ASN A 17 -12.00 -5.22 7.06
N ILE A 18 -10.81 -5.06 6.51
CA ILE A 18 -10.70 -4.68 5.11
C ILE A 18 -11.22 -5.80 4.21
N LEU A 19 -10.83 -7.02 4.53
CA LEU A 19 -11.25 -8.18 3.74
C LEU A 19 -12.75 -8.43 3.84
N MET A 20 -13.33 -8.16 5.01
CA MET A 20 -14.77 -8.29 5.17
C MET A 20 -15.52 -7.34 4.27
N GLN A 21 -15.00 -6.12 4.12
CA GLN A 21 -15.60 -5.17 3.21
C GLN A 21 -15.47 -5.64 1.77
N MET A 22 -14.41 -6.34 1.46
CA MET A 22 -14.16 -6.82 0.11
C MET A 22 -14.93 -8.08 -0.22
N ASP A 23 -15.43 -8.79 0.76
CA ASP A 23 -16.18 -10.01 0.53
C ASP A 23 -17.39 -9.77 -0.37
N ASN A 24 -17.97 -8.60 -0.27
CA ASN A 24 -19.13 -8.26 -1.08
C ASN A 24 -18.74 -7.88 -2.49
N GLN A 25 -17.52 -7.43 -2.67
CA GLN A 25 -16.99 -7.02 -3.98
C GLN A 25 -15.51 -7.38 -4.04
N PRO A 26 -15.21 -8.67 -4.10
CA PRO A 26 -13.83 -9.13 -3.99
C PRO A 26 -12.89 -8.55 -5.04
N ASP A 27 -13.41 -8.25 -6.23
CA ASP A 27 -12.57 -7.73 -7.30
C ASP A 27 -12.53 -6.21 -7.32
N LYS A 28 -13.36 -5.57 -6.52
CA LYS A 28 -13.47 -4.12 -6.56
C LYS A 28 -13.65 -3.56 -5.16
N PRO A 29 -12.56 -3.52 -4.38
CA PRO A 29 -12.66 -2.90 -3.07
C PRO A 29 -13.05 -1.44 -3.23
N ASP A 30 -13.79 -0.90 -2.28
CA ASP A 30 -14.14 0.51 -2.36
C ASP A 30 -12.88 1.35 -2.16
N LYS A 31 -13.00 2.65 -2.41
CA LYS A 31 -11.84 3.53 -2.37
C LYS A 31 -11.18 3.56 -0.99
N GLU A 32 -11.99 3.60 0.04
CA GLU A 32 -11.45 3.64 1.40
C GLU A 32 -10.64 2.39 1.71
N SER A 33 -11.17 1.22 1.39
CA SER A 33 -10.46 -0.03 1.61
C SER A 33 -9.20 -0.09 0.80
N LEU A 34 -9.28 0.39 -0.44
CA LEU A 34 -8.12 0.37 -1.31
C LEU A 34 -6.99 1.26 -0.77
N ILE A 35 -7.33 2.43 -0.26
CA ILE A 35 -6.32 3.32 0.31
C ILE A 35 -5.66 2.65 1.51
N LYS A 36 -6.45 1.99 2.35
CA LYS A 36 -5.89 1.29 3.50
C LYS A 36 -4.96 0.16 3.07
N LEU A 37 -5.34 -0.56 2.02
CA LEU A 37 -4.49 -1.63 1.51
C LEU A 37 -3.19 -1.08 0.94
N VAL A 38 -3.27 0.01 0.18
CA VAL A 38 -2.07 0.62 -0.37
C VAL A 38 -1.15 1.07 0.76
N LYS A 39 -1.71 1.67 1.79
CA LYS A 39 -0.92 2.07 2.96
C LYS A 39 -0.21 0.88 3.58
N GLN A 40 -0.93 -0.22 3.75
CA GLN A 40 -0.34 -1.44 4.28
C GLN A 40 0.79 -1.93 3.38
N GLY A 41 0.58 -1.90 2.08
CA GLY A 41 1.59 -2.33 1.14
C GLY A 41 2.85 -1.49 1.22
N ILE A 42 2.69 -0.18 1.32
CA ILE A 42 3.83 0.72 1.42
C ILE A 42 4.61 0.44 2.71
N GLU A 43 3.90 0.27 3.81
CA GLU A 43 4.56 0.03 5.09
C GLU A 43 5.30 -1.31 5.08
N MET A 44 4.73 -2.32 4.45
CA MET A 44 5.40 -3.61 4.36
C MET A 44 6.64 -3.55 3.48
N LEU A 45 6.55 -2.82 2.38
CA LEU A 45 7.71 -2.65 1.52
C LEU A 45 8.81 -1.90 2.24
N ALA A 46 8.42 -0.90 3.04
CA ALA A 46 9.41 -0.12 3.79
C ALA A 46 10.11 -0.98 4.83
N GLU A 47 9.37 -1.85 5.48
CA GLU A 47 9.96 -2.74 6.47
C GLU A 47 11.01 -3.66 5.89
N LYS A 48 10.79 -4.10 4.67
CA LYS A 48 11.71 -5.04 4.02
C LYS A 48 12.86 -4.36 3.32
N ASN A 49 12.76 -3.04 3.15
CA ASN A 49 13.77 -2.31 2.41
C ASN A 49 14.99 -2.03 3.26
N LEU A 50 16.18 -2.35 2.73
CA LEU A 50 17.41 -2.20 3.48
C LEU A 50 18.10 -0.87 3.25
N SER A 51 17.71 -0.13 2.24
CA SER A 51 18.33 1.15 1.96
C SER A 51 17.48 2.28 2.52
N ALA A 52 18.06 3.49 2.52
CA ALA A 52 17.35 4.66 3.04
C ALA A 52 16.22 5.13 2.13
N VAL A 53 16.24 4.69 0.87
CA VAL A 53 15.27 5.13 -0.11
C VAL A 53 14.51 3.92 -0.66
N LEU A 54 13.20 4.05 -0.70
CA LEU A 54 12.32 3.02 -1.24
C LEU A 54 11.77 3.52 -2.56
N VAL A 55 11.78 2.68 -3.58
CA VAL A 55 11.15 3.01 -4.85
C VAL A 55 9.80 2.33 -4.90
N LEU A 56 8.75 3.14 -5.01
CA LEU A 56 7.37 2.64 -5.02
C LEU A 56 6.85 2.53 -6.44
N SER A 57 6.12 1.47 -6.70
CA SER A 57 5.36 1.32 -7.95
C SER A 57 4.10 0.55 -7.63
N SER A 58 3.10 0.70 -8.49
CA SER A 58 1.84 -0.01 -8.29
C SER A 58 2.04 -1.53 -8.36
N TYR A 59 2.98 -1.96 -9.18
CA TYR A 59 3.27 -3.39 -9.29
C TYR A 59 3.86 -3.95 -8.00
N LYS A 60 4.78 -3.22 -7.39
CA LYS A 60 5.37 -3.67 -6.13
C LYS A 60 4.33 -3.74 -5.04
N ILE A 61 3.48 -2.74 -4.98
CA ILE A 61 2.44 -2.70 -3.97
C ILE A 61 1.48 -3.88 -4.15
N ASN A 62 1.05 -4.12 -5.39
CA ASN A 62 0.16 -5.24 -5.64
C ASN A 62 0.82 -6.57 -5.29
N SER A 63 2.10 -6.69 -5.62
CA SER A 63 2.83 -7.92 -5.35
C SER A 63 2.89 -8.23 -3.87
N VAL A 64 3.20 -7.23 -3.04
CA VAL A 64 3.31 -7.46 -1.61
C VAL A 64 1.94 -7.73 -0.99
N LEU A 65 0.89 -7.11 -1.50
CA LEU A 65 -0.46 -7.38 -1.03
C LEU A 65 -0.90 -8.78 -1.39
N LYS A 66 -0.57 -9.19 -2.60
CA LYS A 66 -0.93 -10.53 -3.05
C LYS A 66 -0.19 -11.59 -2.24
N ASP A 67 1.10 -11.38 -2.01
CA ASP A 67 1.91 -12.36 -1.30
C ASP A 67 1.51 -12.49 0.16
N ASN A 68 1.10 -11.41 0.78
CA ASN A 68 0.84 -11.42 2.22
C ASN A 68 -0.62 -11.55 2.58
N TYR A 69 -1.52 -11.11 1.72
CA TYR A 69 -2.95 -11.14 2.01
C TYR A 69 -3.76 -11.93 1.00
N GLY A 70 -3.12 -12.39 -0.07
CA GLY A 70 -3.86 -13.08 -1.11
C GLY A 70 -4.79 -12.17 -1.91
N VAL A 71 -4.54 -10.87 -1.86
CA VAL A 71 -5.37 -9.88 -2.54
C VAL A 71 -4.71 -9.48 -3.84
N ASP A 72 -5.45 -9.56 -4.94
CA ASP A 72 -4.93 -9.21 -6.25
C ASP A 72 -5.77 -8.07 -6.80
N ILE A 73 -5.20 -6.87 -6.80
CA ILE A 73 -5.89 -5.66 -7.21
C ILE A 73 -5.30 -5.16 -8.52
N LYS A 74 -6.15 -4.64 -9.39
CA LYS A 74 -5.67 -4.08 -10.65
C LYS A 74 -4.66 -2.98 -10.40
N VAL A 75 -3.51 -3.10 -11.07
CA VAL A 75 -2.43 -2.12 -10.88
C VAL A 75 -2.87 -0.71 -11.25
N ASP A 76 -3.80 -0.57 -12.19
CA ASP A 76 -4.30 0.76 -12.55
C ASP A 76 -4.96 1.44 -11.38
N ARG A 77 -5.72 0.70 -10.60
CA ARG A 77 -6.40 1.27 -9.43
C ARG A 77 -5.40 1.67 -8.37
N ILE A 78 -4.43 0.80 -8.13
CA ILE A 78 -3.36 1.11 -7.17
C ILE A 78 -2.57 2.32 -7.66
N GLY A 79 -2.33 2.37 -8.98
CA GLY A 79 -1.58 3.46 -9.56
C GLY A 79 -2.22 4.82 -9.33
N ARG A 80 -3.54 4.89 -9.42
CA ARG A 80 -4.24 6.15 -9.18
C ARG A 80 -4.08 6.61 -7.74
N ILE A 81 -4.19 5.68 -6.81
CA ILE A 81 -4.00 6.00 -5.40
C ILE A 81 -2.55 6.42 -5.15
N LEU A 82 -1.62 5.67 -5.72
CA LEU A 82 -0.20 5.97 -5.54
C LEU A 82 0.15 7.34 -6.12
N SER A 83 -0.42 7.67 -7.27
CA SER A 83 -0.19 8.97 -7.88
C SER A 83 -0.70 10.10 -6.96
N SER A 84 -1.85 9.91 -6.33
CA SER A 84 -2.38 10.88 -5.39
C SER A 84 -1.48 11.03 -4.18
N ILE A 85 -0.97 9.92 -3.67
CA ILE A 85 -0.06 9.96 -2.53
C ILE A 85 1.22 10.70 -2.92
N ALA A 86 1.74 10.41 -4.10
CA ALA A 86 2.96 11.04 -4.57
C ALA A 86 2.80 12.55 -4.69
N LYS A 87 1.68 13.00 -5.23
CA LYS A 87 1.43 14.42 -5.36
C LYS A 87 1.29 15.09 -4.00
N LYS A 88 0.56 14.45 -3.10
CA LYS A 88 0.31 15.01 -1.78
C LYS A 88 1.60 15.15 -0.98
N ASN A 89 2.54 14.24 -1.19
CA ASN A 89 3.78 14.21 -0.43
C ASN A 89 4.99 14.69 -1.23
N HIS A 90 4.75 15.19 -2.43
CA HIS A 90 5.81 15.73 -3.29
C HIS A 90 6.92 14.71 -3.54
N LEU A 91 6.55 13.48 -3.80
CA LEU A 91 7.53 12.44 -4.09
C LEU A 91 8.07 12.60 -5.49
N LYS A 92 9.35 12.34 -5.65
CA LYS A 92 9.99 12.45 -6.96
C LYS A 92 9.61 11.27 -7.84
N ARG A 93 9.09 11.55 -9.02
CA ARG A 93 8.79 10.52 -10.00
C ARG A 93 10.03 10.23 -10.82
N LEU A 94 10.34 8.96 -10.97
CA LEU A 94 11.49 8.55 -11.77
C LEU A 94 11.13 8.54 -13.24
N SER A 95 12.15 8.73 -14.09
CA SER A 95 11.96 8.71 -15.54
C SER A 95 11.95 7.26 -16.02
N THR A 96 10.83 6.61 -15.82
CA THR A 96 10.65 5.23 -16.24
C THR A 96 9.32 5.13 -16.94
N GLN A 97 9.19 4.08 -17.74
CA GLN A 97 7.95 3.84 -18.47
C GLN A 97 6.81 3.60 -17.51
N ILE A 98 7.06 2.76 -16.52
CA ILE A 98 6.09 2.51 -15.47
C ILE A 98 6.33 3.53 -14.37
N PRO A 99 5.29 4.24 -13.93
CA PRO A 99 5.48 5.25 -12.87
C PRO A 99 6.09 4.66 -11.62
N LYS A 100 7.17 5.27 -11.18
CA LYS A 100 7.85 4.90 -9.95
C LYS A 100 8.19 6.16 -9.19
N TYR A 101 8.13 6.07 -7.87
CA TYR A 101 8.35 7.24 -7.02
C TYR A 101 9.34 6.91 -5.93
N LYS A 102 10.20 7.88 -5.61
CA LYS A 102 11.16 7.73 -4.53
C LYS A 102 10.55 8.17 -3.22
N LEU A 103 10.74 7.37 -2.19
CA LEU A 103 10.25 7.68 -0.86
C LEU A 103 11.35 7.40 0.14
N GLN A 104 11.70 8.38 0.94
CA GLN A 104 12.66 8.17 2.00
C GLN A 104 12.01 7.38 3.12
N ILE A 105 12.70 6.34 3.57
CA ILE A 105 12.17 5.46 4.62
C ILE A 105 11.79 6.26 5.87
N SER A 106 12.58 7.26 6.20
CA SER A 106 12.33 8.07 7.39
C SER A 106 11.01 8.84 7.31
N LYS A 107 10.44 8.97 6.12
CA LYS A 107 9.20 9.72 5.95
C LYS A 107 7.96 8.84 5.86
N VAL A 108 8.14 7.53 5.91
CA VAL A 108 7.02 6.61 5.75
C VAL A 108 5.92 6.86 6.78
N GLY A 109 6.31 7.06 8.03
CA GLY A 109 5.34 7.28 9.09
C GLY A 109 4.64 8.61 9.04
N ARG A 110 5.11 9.51 8.17
CA ARG A 110 4.53 10.84 8.05
C ARG A 110 3.86 11.08 6.71
N LEU A 111 3.69 10.02 5.92
CA LEU A 111 3.02 10.15 4.64
C LEU A 111 1.57 10.56 4.83
N GLU A 112 1.13 11.48 3.99
CA GLU A 112 -0.26 11.87 3.95
C GLU A 112 -0.96 11.08 2.87
N TYR A 113 -2.15 10.62 3.18
CA TYR A 113 -2.92 9.81 2.26
C TYR A 113 -4.15 10.58 1.80
N PRO A 114 -4.73 10.19 0.66
CA PRO A 114 -5.94 10.87 0.19
C PRO A 114 -7.03 10.83 1.26
N GLU A 115 -7.80 11.90 1.32
CA GLU A 115 -8.86 12.01 2.29
C GLU A 115 -9.91 10.97 2.05
N LEU A 116 -10.27 10.31 3.10
CA LEU A 116 -11.29 9.33 2.99
C LEU A 116 -12.62 9.87 3.14
N LEU A 117 -12.75 10.90 3.70
CA LEU A 117 -13.87 11.33 3.92
C LEU A 117 -14.29 12.25 3.57
N SER A 118 -14.55 12.27 3.18
CA SER A 118 -15.02 13.04 2.94
C SER A 118 -15.51 13.73 3.83
N SER A 119 -15.33 13.55 4.36
CA SER A 119 -15.63 14.18 5.32
C SER A 119 -15.54 14.92 5.49
#